data_fdd47880880fad757fefef457e5cb671
#
_entry.id   fdd47880880fad757fefef457e5cb671
#
_cell.length_a   1.000
_cell.length_b   1.000
_cell.length_c   1.000
_cell.angle_alpha   90.00
_cell.angle_beta   90.00
_cell.angle_gamma   90.00
#
_symmetry.space_group_name_H-M   'P 1'
#
loop_
_entity.id
_entity.type
_entity.pdbx_description
1 polymer ?
#
loop_
_entity_poly.entity_id
_entity_poly.type
_entity_poly.pdbx_seq_one_letter_code
_entity_poly.pdbx_strand_id
1 'polypeptide(L)'
;MNPQWKNFLLSEQAVIENDGRIVFAESQSDQPHIYPISDLAVLSVSGKDAAKLLQGQSTCNVFEVTETQARIGAFCNPKGRAIATFLLAKQADAYLLVLPQELLEPVKTRLQKYVLRSDVRFADRSNELCLLGLGWSETAVESLFAAHCVDGMVLISLGSTPYRTLVIAEPEQAENLWTDRLGQGYAPGNSEDWRLLDLLGGIPWLDQATSEEHVPQMLNLDKLGGISFTKGCYTGQEVVARTHYLGKAKRALFLAECALGTAPAANAAIRDRNGGEQSRGQVLTAISRDGICHLLAVLLVSESGEYDLVLKDHPDVSLRLLPLPIA
;
A
#
# COMPACT_ATOMS: atom_id res chain seq x y z
N MET A 1 7.94 15.33 0.91
CA MET A 1 8.34 15.35 -0.54
C MET A 1 9.63 16.13 -0.69
N ASN A 2 10.56 15.64 -1.52
CA ASN A 2 11.83 16.31 -1.84
C ASN A 2 11.59 17.69 -2.48
N PRO A 3 12.31 18.77 -2.04
CA PRO A 3 12.09 20.12 -2.58
C PRO A 3 12.45 20.27 -4.06
N GLN A 4 13.52 19.60 -4.56
CA GLN A 4 13.91 19.65 -5.96
C GLN A 4 12.82 19.01 -6.82
N TRP A 5 12.38 17.81 -6.47
CA TRP A 5 11.27 17.11 -7.14
C TRP A 5 9.98 17.92 -7.14
N LYS A 6 9.66 18.57 -6.01
CA LYS A 6 8.51 19.47 -5.93
C LYS A 6 8.60 20.60 -6.95
N ASN A 7 9.76 21.25 -7.02
CA ASN A 7 9.97 22.38 -7.95
C ASN A 7 9.91 21.91 -9.41
N PHE A 8 10.46 20.73 -9.70
CA PHE A 8 10.37 20.12 -11.03
C PHE A 8 8.91 19.88 -11.44
N LEU A 9 8.10 19.23 -10.58
CA LEU A 9 6.68 19.00 -10.86
C LEU A 9 5.90 20.28 -11.09
N LEU A 10 6.20 21.34 -10.33
CA LEU A 10 5.60 22.67 -10.56
C LEU A 10 6.00 23.25 -11.93
N SER A 11 7.24 23.04 -12.41
CA SER A 11 7.65 23.43 -13.75
C SER A 11 6.97 22.60 -14.86
N GLU A 12 6.59 21.36 -14.56
CA GLU A 12 5.77 20.48 -15.40
C GLU A 12 4.26 20.78 -15.28
N GLN A 13 3.88 21.94 -14.77
CA GLN A 13 2.51 22.43 -14.62
C GLN A 13 1.64 21.66 -13.62
N ALA A 14 2.24 20.92 -12.68
CA ALA A 14 1.50 20.32 -11.59
C ALA A 14 0.95 21.41 -10.64
N VAL A 15 -0.23 21.16 -10.10
CA VAL A 15 -0.79 21.90 -8.96
C VAL A 15 -0.65 21.03 -7.72
N ILE A 16 -0.05 21.58 -6.66
CA ILE A 16 0.07 20.88 -5.38
C ILE A 16 -0.95 21.47 -4.42
N GLU A 17 -1.94 20.66 -4.05
CA GLU A 17 -3.02 21.07 -3.16
C GLU A 17 -2.57 21.16 -1.69
N ASN A 18 -3.40 21.76 -0.84
CA ASN A 18 -3.06 21.99 0.58
C ASN A 18 -2.89 20.68 1.37
N ASP A 19 -3.52 19.60 0.95
CA ASP A 19 -3.41 18.26 1.53
C ASP A 19 -2.25 17.41 0.96
N GLY A 20 -1.45 18.03 0.07
CA GLY A 20 -0.30 17.38 -0.56
C GLY A 20 -0.61 16.60 -1.83
N ARG A 21 -1.86 16.55 -2.29
CA ARG A 21 -2.21 15.94 -3.58
C ARG A 21 -1.58 16.71 -4.72
N ILE A 22 -1.15 15.96 -5.74
CA ILE A 22 -0.53 16.50 -6.94
C ILE A 22 -1.49 16.27 -8.10
N VAL A 23 -1.86 17.35 -8.77
CA VAL A 23 -2.88 17.34 -9.82
C VAL A 23 -2.28 17.95 -11.09
N PHE A 24 -2.51 17.28 -12.22
CA PHE A 24 -2.23 17.79 -13.58
C PHE A 24 -3.54 18.07 -14.30
N ALA A 25 -3.47 18.86 -15.38
CA ALA A 25 -4.61 18.99 -16.27
C ALA A 25 -5.01 17.62 -16.84
N GLU A 26 -6.31 17.40 -17.06
CA GLU A 26 -6.84 16.10 -17.51
C GLU A 26 -6.07 15.57 -18.72
N SER A 27 -5.63 14.32 -18.61
CA SER A 27 -5.04 13.55 -19.69
C SER A 27 -6.05 12.53 -20.25
N GLN A 28 -5.89 12.14 -21.52
CA GLN A 28 -6.73 11.11 -22.14
C GLN A 28 -6.54 9.76 -21.45
N SER A 29 -7.61 9.01 -21.21
CA SER A 29 -7.61 7.77 -20.42
C SER A 29 -6.90 6.57 -21.08
N ASP A 30 -6.59 6.64 -22.38
CA ASP A 30 -6.17 5.49 -23.18
C ASP A 30 -4.64 5.36 -23.34
N GLN A 31 -3.86 6.17 -22.64
CA GLN A 31 -2.40 6.15 -22.72
C GLN A 31 -1.76 5.75 -21.39
N PRO A 32 -0.52 5.24 -21.41
CA PRO A 32 0.21 4.97 -20.20
C PRO A 32 0.45 6.26 -19.41
N HIS A 33 0.51 6.15 -18.09
CA HIS A 33 0.69 7.31 -17.21
C HIS A 33 1.91 7.13 -16.31
N ILE A 34 2.54 8.26 -15.98
CA ILE A 34 3.52 8.38 -14.91
C ILE A 34 2.90 9.24 -13.80
N TYR A 35 2.97 8.75 -12.56
CA TYR A 35 2.33 9.34 -11.39
C TYR A 35 3.37 9.78 -10.37
N PRO A 36 3.29 10.99 -9.82
CA PRO A 36 4.01 11.34 -8.61
C PRO A 36 3.24 10.74 -7.41
N ILE A 37 3.95 10.09 -6.50
CA ILE A 37 3.36 9.50 -5.29
C ILE A 37 3.69 10.42 -4.12
N SER A 38 2.67 10.92 -3.41
CA SER A 38 2.82 11.92 -2.35
C SER A 38 2.37 11.47 -0.97
N ASP A 39 1.63 10.38 -0.87
CA ASP A 39 1.05 9.84 0.36
C ASP A 39 1.89 8.73 1.01
N LEU A 40 2.90 8.23 0.31
CA LEU A 40 3.85 7.24 0.80
C LEU A 40 5.19 7.89 1.13
N ALA A 41 5.92 7.26 2.04
CA ALA A 41 7.23 7.68 2.51
C ALA A 41 8.23 6.53 2.47
N VAL A 42 9.52 6.84 2.52
CA VAL A 42 10.61 5.85 2.51
C VAL A 42 11.39 5.91 3.80
N LEU A 43 11.34 4.82 4.58
CA LEU A 43 12.21 4.60 5.73
C LEU A 43 13.34 3.65 5.34
N SER A 44 14.58 4.13 5.37
CA SER A 44 15.76 3.28 5.17
C SER A 44 16.19 2.65 6.50
N VAL A 45 16.50 1.35 6.45
CA VAL A 45 17.01 0.57 7.57
C VAL A 45 18.33 -0.10 7.14
N SER A 46 19.44 0.30 7.75
CA SER A 46 20.78 -0.16 7.40
C SER A 46 21.58 -0.64 8.63
N GLY A 47 22.74 -1.24 8.39
CA GLY A 47 23.59 -1.83 9.42
C GLY A 47 23.55 -3.35 9.40
N LYS A 48 24.58 -3.97 9.97
CA LYS A 48 24.78 -5.44 9.90
C LYS A 48 23.66 -6.26 10.56
N ASP A 49 22.92 -5.67 11.49
CA ASP A 49 21.82 -6.32 12.20
C ASP A 49 20.44 -5.92 11.67
N ALA A 50 20.35 -5.09 10.60
CA ALA A 50 19.09 -4.57 10.04
C ALA A 50 18.13 -5.70 9.64
N ALA A 51 18.61 -6.67 8.86
CA ALA A 51 17.82 -7.83 8.45
C ALA A 51 17.24 -8.60 9.64
N LYS A 52 18.07 -8.85 10.66
CA LYS A 52 17.68 -9.59 11.86
C LYS A 52 16.65 -8.83 12.69
N LEU A 53 16.81 -7.52 12.84
CA LEU A 53 15.83 -6.68 13.54
C LEU A 53 14.50 -6.69 12.80
N LEU A 54 14.50 -6.41 11.50
CA LEU A 54 13.28 -6.43 10.68
C LEU A 54 12.63 -7.81 10.68
N GLN A 55 13.41 -8.90 10.62
CA GLN A 55 12.92 -10.27 10.69
C GLN A 55 12.13 -10.54 11.98
N GLY A 56 12.56 -9.99 13.11
CA GLY A 56 11.90 -10.14 14.41
C GLY A 56 10.69 -9.22 14.61
N GLN A 57 10.40 -8.29 13.69
CA GLN A 57 9.31 -7.32 13.84
C GLN A 57 8.25 -7.42 12.74
N SER A 58 8.59 -7.89 11.54
CA SER A 58 7.70 -7.96 10.38
C SER A 58 7.00 -9.31 10.24
N THR A 59 5.87 -9.34 9.54
CA THR A 59 5.15 -10.58 9.21
C THR A 59 5.79 -11.35 8.05
N CYS A 60 6.36 -10.64 7.06
CA CYS A 60 7.02 -11.25 5.91
C CYS A 60 8.40 -11.82 6.28
N ASN A 61 8.94 -12.71 5.44
CA ASN A 61 10.30 -13.22 5.59
C ASN A 61 11.29 -12.23 4.96
N VAL A 62 11.98 -11.47 5.80
CA VAL A 62 12.96 -10.44 5.37
C VAL A 62 14.16 -11.05 4.64
N PHE A 63 14.53 -12.28 4.94
CA PHE A 63 15.66 -12.96 4.27
C PHE A 63 15.34 -13.37 2.82
N GLU A 64 14.06 -13.31 2.40
CA GLU A 64 13.64 -13.50 1.01
C GLU A 64 13.63 -12.18 0.22
N VAL A 65 13.88 -11.04 0.87
CA VAL A 65 13.99 -9.75 0.21
C VAL A 65 15.40 -9.62 -0.38
N THR A 66 15.46 -9.50 -1.69
CA THR A 66 16.69 -9.39 -2.47
C THR A 66 16.61 -8.17 -3.41
N GLU A 67 17.64 -7.91 -4.18
CA GLU A 67 17.61 -6.86 -5.21
C GLU A 67 16.63 -7.19 -6.35
N THR A 68 16.20 -8.46 -6.46
CA THR A 68 15.26 -8.93 -7.49
C THR A 68 13.88 -9.30 -6.93
N GLN A 69 13.68 -9.23 -5.62
CA GLN A 69 12.41 -9.59 -4.99
C GLN A 69 12.14 -8.70 -3.78
N ALA A 70 11.12 -7.88 -3.87
CA ALA A 70 10.52 -7.16 -2.75
C ALA A 70 9.45 -8.02 -2.05
N ARG A 71 8.98 -7.59 -0.90
CA ARG A 71 7.88 -8.23 -0.15
C ARG A 71 6.95 -7.16 0.43
N ILE A 72 5.67 -7.44 0.43
CA ILE A 72 4.72 -6.74 1.31
C ILE A 72 4.80 -7.35 2.70
N GLY A 73 4.49 -6.58 3.73
CA GLY A 73 4.42 -7.07 5.11
C GLY A 73 3.66 -6.12 6.02
N ALA A 74 3.56 -6.50 7.28
CA ALA A 74 3.04 -5.65 8.33
C ALA A 74 3.92 -5.70 9.58
N PHE A 75 3.92 -4.61 10.35
CA PHE A 75 4.35 -4.60 11.74
C PHE A 75 3.11 -4.78 12.61
N CYS A 76 3.20 -5.67 13.61
CA CYS A 76 2.08 -5.96 14.48
C CYS A 76 2.35 -5.51 15.92
N ASN A 77 1.27 -5.23 16.64
CA ASN A 77 1.30 -5.13 18.09
C ASN A 77 1.32 -6.53 18.73
N PRO A 78 1.53 -6.66 20.06
CA PRO A 78 1.51 -7.96 20.74
C PRO A 78 0.19 -8.73 20.63
N LYS A 79 -0.92 -8.05 20.31
CA LYS A 79 -2.23 -8.65 20.06
C LYS A 79 -2.40 -9.13 18.63
N GLY A 80 -1.33 -9.11 17.80
CA GLY A 80 -1.34 -9.53 16.40
C GLY A 80 -2.08 -8.60 15.45
N ARG A 81 -2.41 -7.36 15.86
CA ARG A 81 -3.04 -6.36 14.99
C ARG A 81 -1.98 -5.57 14.25
N ALA A 82 -2.20 -5.35 12.97
CA ALA A 82 -1.30 -4.62 12.10
C ALA A 82 -1.27 -3.12 12.46
N ILE A 83 -0.08 -2.61 12.78
CA ILE A 83 0.17 -1.19 13.05
C ILE A 83 0.34 -0.42 11.75
N ALA A 84 1.09 -1.01 10.82
CA ALA A 84 1.32 -0.49 9.49
C ALA A 84 1.55 -1.64 8.52
N THR A 85 1.13 -1.48 7.29
CA THR A 85 1.54 -2.27 6.15
C THR A 85 2.65 -1.53 5.41
N PHE A 86 3.53 -2.26 4.75
CA PHE A 86 4.67 -1.70 4.02
C PHE A 86 5.11 -2.60 2.87
N LEU A 87 5.74 -2.02 1.86
CA LEU A 87 6.58 -2.74 0.90
C LEU A 87 8.03 -2.67 1.38
N LEU A 88 8.73 -3.79 1.32
CA LEU A 88 10.12 -3.92 1.71
C LEU A 88 10.94 -4.31 0.48
N ALA A 89 11.84 -3.43 0.08
CA ALA A 89 12.81 -3.67 -0.98
C ALA A 89 14.24 -3.59 -0.44
N LYS A 90 15.19 -4.11 -1.21
CA LYS A 90 16.61 -4.02 -0.90
C LYS A 90 17.31 -3.15 -1.93
N GLN A 91 18.15 -2.24 -1.44
CA GLN A 91 19.04 -1.42 -2.26
C GLN A 91 20.42 -1.45 -1.63
N ALA A 92 21.39 -2.07 -2.28
CA ALA A 92 22.73 -2.29 -1.76
C ALA A 92 22.68 -2.90 -0.33
N ASP A 93 23.27 -2.22 0.66
CA ASP A 93 23.34 -2.68 2.06
C ASP A 93 22.16 -2.21 2.93
N ALA A 94 21.15 -1.57 2.35
CA ALA A 94 19.99 -1.05 3.07
C ALA A 94 18.68 -1.72 2.63
N TYR A 95 17.75 -1.78 3.56
CA TYR A 95 16.34 -2.07 3.30
C TYR A 95 15.55 -0.77 3.20
N LEU A 96 14.73 -0.65 2.17
CA LEU A 96 13.80 0.46 1.98
C LEU A 96 12.39 -0.02 2.31
N LEU A 97 11.78 0.58 3.33
CA LEU A 97 10.37 0.40 3.64
C LEU A 97 9.59 1.55 3.02
N VAL A 98 8.71 1.22 2.08
CA VAL A 98 7.70 2.15 1.56
C VAL A 98 6.42 1.92 2.35
N LEU A 99 5.89 2.96 2.99
CA LEU A 99 4.72 2.90 3.86
C LEU A 99 3.98 4.25 3.84
N PRO A 100 2.71 4.29 4.30
CA PRO A 100 1.98 5.56 4.42
C PRO A 100 2.74 6.59 5.24
N GLN A 101 2.84 7.81 4.72
CA GLN A 101 3.68 8.87 5.29
C GLN A 101 3.32 9.18 6.76
N GLU A 102 2.05 9.18 7.10
CA GLU A 102 1.57 9.44 8.46
C GLU A 102 1.97 8.35 9.48
N LEU A 103 2.29 7.13 9.02
CA LEU A 103 2.73 6.03 9.88
C LEU A 103 4.26 5.90 9.95
N LEU A 104 5.04 6.67 9.17
CA LEU A 104 6.49 6.57 9.16
C LEU A 104 7.10 6.82 10.56
N GLU A 105 6.80 7.95 11.18
CA GLU A 105 7.39 8.30 12.48
C GLU A 105 6.91 7.38 13.62
N PRO A 106 5.63 7.00 13.73
CA PRO A 106 5.17 5.95 14.65
C PRO A 106 5.93 4.64 14.49
N VAL A 107 6.10 4.16 13.24
CA VAL A 107 6.83 2.92 12.94
C VAL A 107 8.31 3.03 13.30
N LYS A 108 8.98 4.10 12.89
CA LYS A 108 10.39 4.36 13.20
C LYS A 108 10.63 4.40 14.71
N THR A 109 9.84 5.18 15.45
CA THR A 109 9.91 5.27 16.91
C THR A 109 9.72 3.92 17.57
N ARG A 110 8.79 3.10 17.06
CA ARG A 110 8.57 1.76 17.57
C ARG A 110 9.77 0.85 17.32
N LEU A 111 10.29 0.80 16.09
CA LEU A 111 11.41 -0.06 15.72
C LEU A 111 12.69 0.31 16.50
N GLN A 112 12.93 1.58 16.76
CA GLN A 112 14.05 2.06 17.55
C GLN A 112 14.11 1.45 18.96
N LYS A 113 12.97 1.11 19.57
CA LYS A 113 12.91 0.46 20.90
C LYS A 113 13.52 -0.94 20.91
N TYR A 114 13.64 -1.58 19.76
CA TYR A 114 14.18 -2.95 19.61
C TYR A 114 15.65 -2.97 19.17
N VAL A 115 16.27 -1.83 18.89
CA VAL A 115 17.68 -1.74 18.46
C VAL A 115 18.63 -2.22 19.57
N LEU A 116 18.40 -1.79 20.81
CA LEU A 116 19.22 -2.11 21.98
C LEU A 116 20.72 -1.92 21.71
N ARG A 117 21.47 -3.05 21.50
CA ARG A 117 22.92 -3.07 21.19
C ARG A 117 23.20 -3.46 19.74
N SER A 118 22.18 -3.58 18.90
CA SER A 118 22.32 -3.97 17.50
C SER A 118 22.86 -2.80 16.66
N ASP A 119 23.66 -3.11 15.65
CA ASP A 119 24.11 -2.13 14.66
C ASP A 119 23.00 -1.94 13.61
N VAL A 120 22.07 -1.04 13.92
CA VAL A 120 20.93 -0.68 13.04
C VAL A 120 20.75 0.82 13.06
N ARG A 121 20.56 1.38 11.88
CA ARG A 121 20.31 2.81 11.66
C ARG A 121 19.01 2.97 10.88
N PHE A 122 18.19 3.94 11.28
CA PHE A 122 16.97 4.34 10.60
C PHE A 122 17.14 5.75 10.05
N ALA A 123 16.83 5.94 8.79
CA ALA A 123 16.82 7.25 8.15
C ALA A 123 15.48 7.44 7.41
N ASP A 124 14.77 8.52 7.74
CA ASP A 124 13.68 9.01 6.90
C ASP A 124 14.29 9.61 5.62
N ARG A 125 14.02 8.95 4.48
CA ARG A 125 14.54 9.34 3.17
C ARG A 125 13.49 10.08 2.33
N SER A 126 12.34 10.44 2.91
CA SER A 126 11.23 11.06 2.17
C SER A 126 11.56 12.43 1.57
N ASN A 127 12.59 13.10 2.10
CA ASN A 127 13.12 14.35 1.55
C ASN A 127 14.33 14.13 0.61
N GLU A 128 14.81 12.91 0.46
CA GLU A 128 15.97 12.58 -0.36
C GLU A 128 15.58 11.72 -1.58
N LEU A 129 14.55 10.90 -1.43
CA LEU A 129 14.04 10.02 -2.46
C LEU A 129 12.67 10.48 -2.95
N CYS A 130 12.40 10.19 -4.21
CA CYS A 130 11.13 10.41 -4.88
C CYS A 130 10.45 9.07 -5.13
N LEU A 131 9.13 9.03 -4.97
CA LEU A 131 8.31 7.91 -5.32
C LEU A 131 7.49 8.25 -6.57
N LEU A 132 7.55 7.36 -7.57
CA LEU A 132 6.79 7.47 -8.80
C LEU A 132 6.05 6.17 -9.08
N GLY A 133 4.94 6.27 -9.78
CA GLY A 133 4.19 5.16 -10.34
C GLY A 133 4.25 5.15 -11.85
N LEU A 134 4.47 3.99 -12.45
CA LEU A 134 4.28 3.76 -13.88
C LEU A 134 3.06 2.87 -14.04
N GLY A 135 2.03 3.37 -14.70
CA GLY A 135 0.80 2.65 -14.99
C GLY A 135 0.67 2.31 -16.46
N TRP A 136 0.05 1.15 -16.72
CA TRP A 136 -0.20 0.64 -18.05
C TRP A 136 1.07 0.34 -18.88
N SER A 137 1.96 -0.45 -18.32
CA SER A 137 3.06 -1.01 -19.11
C SER A 137 2.57 -2.30 -19.79
N GLU A 138 2.62 -2.35 -21.11
CA GLU A 138 2.43 -3.59 -21.88
C GLU A 138 3.63 -4.55 -21.79
N THR A 139 4.65 -4.18 -21.03
CA THR A 139 5.86 -4.99 -20.87
C THR A 139 5.60 -6.21 -19.98
N ALA A 140 6.37 -7.25 -20.23
CA ALA A 140 6.27 -8.59 -19.69
C ALA A 140 5.66 -8.69 -18.28
N VAL A 141 4.72 -9.62 -18.13
CA VAL A 141 4.08 -9.96 -16.88
C VAL A 141 5.15 -10.43 -15.88
N GLU A 142 5.61 -9.51 -15.04
CA GLU A 142 6.49 -9.85 -13.93
C GLU A 142 5.67 -10.39 -12.75
N SER A 143 6.30 -11.22 -11.95
CA SER A 143 5.67 -11.70 -10.73
C SER A 143 5.41 -10.54 -9.76
N LEU A 144 4.36 -10.65 -8.97
CA LEU A 144 4.03 -9.67 -7.94
C LEU A 144 5.24 -9.44 -7.02
N PHE A 145 5.59 -8.18 -6.81
CA PHE A 145 6.75 -7.72 -6.05
C PHE A 145 8.11 -8.16 -6.61
N ALA A 146 8.20 -8.57 -7.89
CA ALA A 146 9.51 -8.60 -8.55
C ALA A 146 10.15 -7.22 -8.47
N ALA A 147 11.45 -7.17 -8.23
CA ALA A 147 12.18 -5.92 -8.07
C ALA A 147 13.39 -5.87 -9.00
N HIS A 148 13.80 -4.68 -9.36
CA HIS A 148 15.00 -4.44 -10.17
C HIS A 148 15.71 -3.18 -9.67
N CYS A 149 17.05 -3.24 -9.62
CA CYS A 149 17.88 -2.06 -9.45
C CYS A 149 18.44 -1.66 -10.80
N VAL A 150 18.03 -0.50 -11.31
CA VAL A 150 18.48 0.03 -12.61
C VAL A 150 18.98 1.46 -12.38
N ASP A 151 20.25 1.71 -12.69
CA ASP A 151 20.89 3.03 -12.55
C ASP A 151 20.70 3.65 -11.15
N GLY A 152 20.65 2.82 -10.09
CA GLY A 152 20.44 3.26 -8.72
C GLY A 152 18.97 3.42 -8.31
N MET A 153 18.03 3.37 -9.23
CA MET A 153 16.59 3.32 -8.94
C MET A 153 16.17 1.92 -8.54
N VAL A 154 15.18 1.82 -7.65
CA VAL A 154 14.52 0.55 -7.31
C VAL A 154 13.13 0.55 -7.94
N LEU A 155 12.88 -0.43 -8.82
CA LEU A 155 11.60 -0.65 -9.48
C LEU A 155 10.93 -1.88 -8.84
N ILE A 156 9.64 -1.77 -8.50
CA ILE A 156 8.88 -2.87 -7.87
C ILE A 156 7.60 -3.09 -8.67
N SER A 157 7.44 -4.28 -9.24
CA SER A 157 6.19 -4.68 -9.91
C SER A 157 5.06 -4.86 -8.88
N LEU A 158 3.93 -4.20 -9.08
CA LEU A 158 2.75 -4.30 -8.21
C LEU A 158 1.62 -5.15 -8.81
N GLY A 159 1.96 -5.98 -9.82
CA GLY A 159 1.03 -6.97 -10.39
C GLY A 159 0.07 -6.42 -11.43
N SER A 160 -0.95 -7.16 -11.71
CA SER A 160 -1.46 -7.50 -13.01
C SER A 160 -2.81 -6.91 -13.41
N THR A 161 -3.34 -5.86 -12.91
CA THR A 161 -4.51 -5.27 -13.59
C THR A 161 -4.96 -4.00 -12.87
N PRO A 162 -4.56 -2.86 -13.40
CA PRO A 162 -3.61 -2.64 -14.48
C PRO A 162 -2.15 -2.93 -14.06
N TYR A 163 -1.28 -3.28 -15.02
CA TYR A 163 0.16 -3.42 -14.77
C TYR A 163 0.73 -2.10 -14.30
N ARG A 164 1.47 -2.15 -13.20
CA ARG A 164 2.03 -0.95 -12.60
C ARG A 164 3.32 -1.26 -11.86
N THR A 165 4.20 -0.28 -11.88
CA THR A 165 5.50 -0.35 -11.23
C THR A 165 5.66 0.83 -10.29
N LEU A 166 6.00 0.56 -9.04
CA LEU A 166 6.48 1.56 -8.10
C LEU A 166 7.96 1.79 -8.33
N VAL A 167 8.38 3.04 -8.42
CA VAL A 167 9.77 3.45 -8.59
C VAL A 167 10.21 4.28 -7.39
N ILE A 168 11.39 3.94 -6.84
CA ILE A 168 12.08 4.70 -5.80
C ILE A 168 13.36 5.24 -6.46
N ALA A 169 13.50 6.56 -6.50
CA ALA A 169 14.58 7.23 -7.24
C ALA A 169 15.12 8.44 -6.48
N GLU A 170 16.36 8.82 -6.74
CA GLU A 170 16.87 10.15 -6.38
C GLU A 170 16.24 11.23 -7.26
N PRO A 171 16.21 12.50 -6.84
CA PRO A 171 15.50 13.55 -7.58
C PRO A 171 15.90 13.66 -9.05
N GLU A 172 17.19 13.67 -9.35
CA GLU A 172 17.69 13.76 -10.73
C GLU A 172 17.26 12.57 -11.60
N GLN A 173 17.27 11.37 -11.02
CA GLN A 173 16.79 10.15 -11.69
C GLN A 173 15.28 10.21 -11.94
N ALA A 174 14.53 10.73 -10.97
CA ALA A 174 13.08 10.90 -11.08
C ALA A 174 12.71 11.89 -12.19
N GLU A 175 13.42 13.03 -12.28
CA GLU A 175 13.26 14.04 -13.33
C GLU A 175 13.57 13.47 -14.72
N ASN A 176 14.68 12.74 -14.84
CA ASN A 176 15.09 12.09 -16.09
C ASN A 176 14.07 11.03 -16.51
N LEU A 177 13.65 10.15 -15.58
CA LEU A 177 12.63 9.14 -15.86
C LEU A 177 11.31 9.77 -16.31
N TRP A 178 10.88 10.83 -15.64
CA TRP A 178 9.68 11.59 -16.00
C TRP A 178 9.74 12.10 -17.43
N THR A 179 10.82 12.82 -17.75
CA THR A 179 11.03 13.40 -19.08
C THR A 179 11.09 12.31 -20.16
N ASP A 180 11.81 11.21 -19.91
CA ASP A 180 11.93 10.09 -20.83
C ASP A 180 10.57 9.42 -21.09
N ARG A 181 9.77 9.22 -20.05
CA ARG A 181 8.43 8.60 -20.20
C ARG A 181 7.47 9.50 -20.96
N LEU A 182 7.47 10.81 -20.70
CA LEU A 182 6.69 11.75 -21.51
C LEU A 182 7.12 11.70 -22.99
N GLY A 183 8.43 11.63 -23.27
CA GLY A 183 8.97 11.46 -24.62
C GLY A 183 8.55 10.13 -25.28
N GLN A 184 8.19 9.11 -24.51
CA GLN A 184 7.68 7.82 -24.96
C GLN A 184 6.14 7.76 -25.06
N GLY A 185 5.44 8.88 -24.87
CA GLY A 185 3.99 8.98 -24.98
C GLY A 185 3.21 8.67 -23.70
N TYR A 186 3.88 8.63 -22.54
CA TYR A 186 3.19 8.63 -21.25
C TYR A 186 2.58 10.01 -20.98
N ALA A 187 1.48 10.04 -20.25
CA ALA A 187 0.91 11.27 -19.72
C ALA A 187 1.18 11.43 -18.22
N PRO A 188 1.27 12.67 -17.72
CA PRO A 188 1.23 12.93 -16.30
C PRO A 188 -0.09 12.44 -15.68
N GLY A 189 -0.02 11.68 -14.61
CA GLY A 189 -1.17 11.25 -13.84
C GLY A 189 -1.21 11.90 -12.45
N ASN A 190 -2.39 12.00 -11.86
CA ASN A 190 -2.56 12.60 -10.53
C ASN A 190 -2.11 11.63 -9.43
N SER A 191 -1.65 12.15 -8.29
CA SER A 191 -1.28 11.29 -7.17
C SER A 191 -2.47 10.49 -6.62
N GLU A 192 -3.68 11.01 -6.70
CA GLU A 192 -4.89 10.30 -6.27
C GLU A 192 -5.25 9.15 -7.22
N ASP A 193 -4.93 9.27 -8.51
CA ASP A 193 -5.14 8.18 -9.48
C ASP A 193 -4.23 6.99 -9.14
N TRP A 194 -2.98 7.22 -8.70
CA TRP A 194 -2.13 6.15 -8.21
C TRP A 194 -2.71 5.47 -6.96
N ARG A 195 -3.24 6.23 -6.01
CA ARG A 195 -3.93 5.67 -4.85
C ARG A 195 -5.13 4.82 -5.24
N LEU A 196 -5.91 5.27 -6.24
CA LEU A 196 -7.01 4.49 -6.78
C LEU A 196 -6.51 3.17 -7.41
N LEU A 197 -5.40 3.19 -8.14
CA LEU A 197 -4.78 1.97 -8.68
C LEU A 197 -4.32 1.01 -7.57
N ASP A 198 -3.77 1.52 -6.46
CA ASP A 198 -3.40 0.70 -5.29
C ASP A 198 -4.63 0.06 -4.65
N LEU A 199 -5.71 0.83 -4.50
CA LEU A 199 -6.98 0.35 -3.98
C LEU A 199 -7.57 -0.73 -4.90
N LEU A 200 -7.63 -0.51 -6.20
CA LEU A 200 -8.13 -1.47 -7.18
C LEU A 200 -7.25 -2.72 -7.25
N GLY A 201 -5.94 -2.58 -7.06
CA GLY A 201 -4.98 -3.67 -6.95
C GLY A 201 -5.04 -4.44 -5.63
N GLY A 202 -5.87 -4.01 -4.68
CA GLY A 202 -6.03 -4.66 -3.38
C GLY A 202 -4.84 -4.51 -2.44
N ILE A 203 -4.00 -3.49 -2.61
CA ILE A 203 -2.90 -3.19 -1.69
C ILE A 203 -3.48 -2.52 -0.43
N PRO A 204 -3.39 -3.17 0.73
CA PRO A 204 -4.07 -2.69 1.94
C PRO A 204 -3.21 -1.69 2.71
N TRP A 205 -3.06 -0.46 2.19
CA TRP A 205 -2.42 0.60 2.96
C TRP A 205 -3.27 0.95 4.18
N LEU A 206 -2.64 0.95 5.35
CA LEU A 206 -3.27 1.41 6.59
C LEU A 206 -2.99 2.91 6.78
N ASP A 207 -3.95 3.59 7.38
CA ASP A 207 -3.82 4.95 7.88
C ASP A 207 -3.83 4.99 9.43
N GLN A 208 -3.77 6.17 10.01
CA GLN A 208 -3.82 6.32 11.48
C GLN A 208 -5.13 5.80 12.07
N ALA A 209 -6.25 5.92 11.35
CA ALA A 209 -7.57 5.50 11.83
C ALA A 209 -7.74 3.98 11.79
N THR A 210 -7.09 3.30 10.85
CA THR A 210 -7.17 1.84 10.65
C THR A 210 -5.99 1.06 11.25
N SER A 211 -4.98 1.78 11.76
CA SER A 211 -3.86 1.20 12.50
C SER A 211 -4.35 0.45 13.74
N GLU A 212 -3.83 -0.75 13.96
CA GLU A 212 -4.17 -1.65 15.08
C GLU A 212 -5.63 -2.17 15.09
N GLU A 213 -6.41 -2.00 14.01
CA GLU A 213 -7.79 -2.48 13.93
C GLU A 213 -7.89 -3.92 13.41
N HIS A 214 -6.98 -4.35 12.54
CA HIS A 214 -7.08 -5.62 11.82
C HIS A 214 -5.88 -6.54 12.06
N VAL A 215 -6.11 -7.85 12.07
CA VAL A 215 -4.99 -8.81 11.95
C VAL A 215 -4.59 -8.94 10.47
N PRO A 216 -3.32 -9.28 10.17
CA PRO A 216 -2.81 -9.29 8.78
C PRO A 216 -3.62 -10.14 7.80
N GLN A 217 -4.21 -11.27 8.23
CA GLN A 217 -5.06 -12.09 7.39
C GLN A 217 -6.38 -11.41 6.99
N MET A 218 -6.90 -10.52 7.83
CA MET A 218 -8.09 -9.74 7.47
C MET A 218 -7.82 -8.71 6.37
N LEU A 219 -6.53 -8.41 6.14
CA LEU A 219 -6.03 -7.55 5.07
C LEU A 219 -5.56 -8.34 3.84
N ASN A 220 -5.84 -9.65 3.79
CA ASN A 220 -5.39 -10.58 2.75
C ASN A 220 -3.85 -10.62 2.57
N LEU A 221 -3.06 -10.23 3.59
CA LEU A 221 -1.60 -10.25 3.49
C LEU A 221 -1.03 -11.66 3.33
N ASP A 222 -1.74 -12.69 3.76
CA ASP A 222 -1.40 -14.09 3.50
C ASP A 222 -1.48 -14.43 2.00
N LYS A 223 -2.50 -13.94 1.31
CA LYS A 223 -2.67 -14.11 -0.14
C LYS A 223 -1.63 -13.33 -0.95
N LEU A 224 -1.20 -12.17 -0.43
CA LEU A 224 -0.14 -11.35 -1.02
C LEU A 224 1.28 -11.85 -0.71
N GLY A 225 1.43 -12.98 0.00
CA GLY A 225 2.74 -13.47 0.45
C GLY A 225 3.39 -12.62 1.55
N GLY A 226 2.60 -11.74 2.18
CA GLY A 226 3.07 -10.81 3.22
C GLY A 226 3.16 -11.41 4.63
N ILE A 227 2.80 -12.69 4.79
CA ILE A 227 2.93 -13.43 6.05
C ILE A 227 3.74 -14.69 5.82
N SER A 228 4.83 -14.85 6.54
CA SER A 228 5.56 -16.11 6.59
C SER A 228 5.16 -16.89 7.85
N PHE A 229 4.69 -18.11 7.65
CA PHE A 229 4.33 -19.03 8.74
C PHE A 229 5.48 -19.98 9.12
N THR A 230 6.59 -19.94 8.38
CA THR A 230 7.76 -20.82 8.56
C THR A 230 8.99 -20.10 9.10
N LYS A 231 8.97 -18.75 9.15
CA LYS A 231 10.05 -17.96 9.73
C LYS A 231 10.08 -18.03 11.26
N GLY A 232 11.17 -17.54 11.87
CA GLY A 232 11.31 -17.40 13.33
C GLY A 232 10.30 -16.39 13.92
N CYS A 233 10.33 -16.26 15.26
CA CYS A 233 9.38 -15.43 16.01
C CYS A 233 9.43 -13.94 15.62
N TYR A 234 8.27 -13.32 15.62
CA TYR A 234 8.09 -11.87 15.49
C TYR A 234 6.95 -11.36 16.38
N THR A 235 6.90 -10.06 16.62
CA THR A 235 5.87 -9.46 17.49
C THR A 235 4.46 -9.71 16.95
N GLY A 236 3.58 -10.32 17.78
CA GLY A 236 2.19 -10.63 17.44
C GLY A 236 1.98 -11.96 16.71
N GLN A 237 3.05 -12.72 16.45
CA GLN A 237 2.99 -13.98 15.70
C GLN A 237 2.02 -15.01 16.30
N GLU A 238 1.89 -15.09 17.63
CA GLU A 238 1.02 -16.08 18.26
C GLU A 238 -0.42 -15.98 17.74
N VAL A 239 -0.99 -14.77 17.71
CA VAL A 239 -2.35 -14.54 17.23
C VAL A 239 -2.45 -14.78 15.73
N VAL A 240 -1.47 -14.32 14.95
CA VAL A 240 -1.41 -14.51 13.49
C VAL A 240 -1.32 -16.01 13.14
N ALA A 241 -0.42 -16.74 13.78
CA ALA A 241 -0.27 -18.19 13.57
C ALA A 241 -1.52 -18.97 14.03
N ARG A 242 -2.09 -18.62 15.20
CA ARG A 242 -3.32 -19.24 15.68
C ARG A 242 -4.47 -19.08 14.71
N THR A 243 -4.63 -17.90 14.11
CA THR A 243 -5.66 -17.64 13.09
C THR A 243 -5.46 -18.53 11.85
N HIS A 244 -4.21 -18.83 11.48
CA HIS A 244 -3.90 -19.69 10.35
C HIS A 244 -4.12 -21.18 10.65
N TYR A 245 -3.61 -21.70 11.77
CA TYR A 245 -3.60 -23.14 12.06
C TYR A 245 -4.85 -23.65 12.76
N LEU A 246 -5.49 -22.84 13.60
CA LEU A 246 -6.62 -23.28 14.44
C LEU A 246 -7.96 -22.66 14.02
N GLY A 247 -7.98 -21.84 13.00
CA GLY A 247 -9.18 -21.19 12.50
C GLY A 247 -9.02 -20.61 11.12
N LYS A 248 -10.11 -20.07 10.58
CA LYS A 248 -10.09 -19.19 9.42
C LYS A 248 -10.38 -17.77 9.90
N ALA A 249 -9.73 -16.79 9.33
CA ALA A 249 -10.12 -15.41 9.55
C ALA A 249 -11.60 -15.26 9.14
N LYS A 250 -12.46 -14.89 10.10
CA LYS A 250 -13.89 -14.69 9.84
C LYS A 250 -14.15 -13.45 8.98
N ARG A 251 -13.15 -12.61 8.80
CA ARG A 251 -13.19 -11.39 7.99
C ARG A 251 -12.06 -11.42 6.98
N ALA A 252 -12.29 -10.81 5.83
CA ALA A 252 -11.31 -10.66 4.76
C ALA A 252 -11.46 -9.29 4.10
N LEU A 253 -10.46 -8.90 3.34
CA LEU A 253 -10.49 -7.70 2.52
C LEU A 253 -11.25 -7.96 1.23
N PHE A 254 -12.17 -7.06 0.91
CA PHE A 254 -12.96 -7.07 -0.31
C PHE A 254 -12.81 -5.73 -1.03
N LEU A 255 -12.82 -5.77 -2.34
CA LEU A 255 -12.98 -4.62 -3.20
C LEU A 255 -14.47 -4.43 -3.48
N ALA A 256 -14.95 -3.21 -3.36
CA ALA A 256 -16.34 -2.86 -3.68
C ALA A 256 -16.41 -1.51 -4.37
N GLU A 257 -17.55 -1.26 -5.01
CA GLU A 257 -17.90 0.05 -5.55
C GLU A 257 -19.33 0.42 -5.21
N CYS A 258 -19.64 1.70 -5.26
CA CYS A 258 -21.00 2.24 -5.14
C CYS A 258 -21.12 3.60 -5.81
N ALA A 259 -22.37 4.00 -6.11
CA ALA A 259 -22.67 5.32 -6.66
C ALA A 259 -22.68 6.37 -5.55
N LEU A 260 -21.51 6.91 -5.20
CA LEU A 260 -21.36 7.91 -4.16
C LEU A 260 -20.26 8.92 -4.56
N GLY A 261 -20.64 10.20 -4.66
CA GLY A 261 -19.72 11.28 -5.08
C GLY A 261 -18.69 11.68 -4.03
N THR A 262 -18.88 11.30 -2.75
CA THR A 262 -17.96 11.58 -1.66
C THR A 262 -17.52 10.28 -1.01
N ALA A 263 -16.21 10.06 -0.89
CA ALA A 263 -15.67 8.86 -0.27
C ALA A 263 -16.04 8.78 1.22
N PRO A 264 -16.54 7.62 1.70
CA PRO A 264 -16.75 7.40 3.12
C PRO A 264 -15.40 7.42 3.88
N ALA A 265 -15.45 7.84 5.13
CA ALA A 265 -14.26 7.83 5.99
C ALA A 265 -13.78 6.40 6.26
N ALA A 266 -12.49 6.25 6.57
CA ALA A 266 -11.95 5.03 7.14
C ALA A 266 -12.75 4.61 8.39
N ASN A 267 -12.93 3.30 8.57
CA ASN A 267 -13.77 2.70 9.62
C ASN A 267 -15.29 2.99 9.51
N ALA A 268 -15.78 3.63 8.42
CA ALA A 268 -17.22 3.74 8.19
C ALA A 268 -17.86 2.36 8.19
N ALA A 269 -18.95 2.21 8.94
CA ALA A 269 -19.60 0.91 9.15
C ALA A 269 -20.38 0.46 7.92
N ILE A 270 -20.24 -0.83 7.60
CA ILE A 270 -20.98 -1.54 6.54
C ILE A 270 -21.92 -2.55 7.21
N ARG A 271 -23.16 -2.63 6.71
CA ARG A 271 -24.18 -3.57 7.22
C ARG A 271 -24.95 -4.24 6.07
N ASP A 272 -25.66 -5.32 6.37
CA ASP A 272 -26.65 -5.84 5.44
C ASP A 272 -27.82 -4.84 5.33
N ARG A 273 -28.33 -4.64 4.13
CA ARG A 273 -29.48 -3.75 3.86
C ARG A 273 -30.67 -4.11 4.72
N ASN A 274 -30.99 -5.40 4.81
CA ASN A 274 -32.15 -5.95 5.52
C ASN A 274 -31.77 -6.61 6.86
N GLY A 275 -30.51 -6.53 7.31
CA GLY A 275 -29.96 -7.27 8.45
C GLY A 275 -29.99 -6.55 9.80
N GLY A 276 -30.72 -5.45 9.94
CA GLY A 276 -30.77 -4.65 11.17
C GLY A 276 -29.46 -3.85 11.41
N GLU A 277 -29.16 -3.58 12.70
CA GLU A 277 -28.01 -2.74 13.06
C GLU A 277 -26.66 -3.49 13.13
N GLN A 278 -26.65 -4.80 12.92
CA GLN A 278 -25.42 -5.58 13.04
C GLN A 278 -24.40 -5.21 11.95
N SER A 279 -23.21 -4.78 12.36
CA SER A 279 -22.11 -4.48 11.44
C SER A 279 -21.61 -5.74 10.76
N ARG A 280 -21.53 -5.70 9.43
CA ARG A 280 -20.90 -6.74 8.59
C ARG A 280 -19.43 -6.46 8.33
N GLY A 281 -19.01 -5.22 8.52
CA GLY A 281 -17.63 -4.82 8.32
C GLY A 281 -17.46 -3.31 8.37
N GLN A 282 -16.32 -2.88 7.88
CA GLN A 282 -15.94 -1.47 7.84
C GLN A 282 -15.05 -1.15 6.65
N VAL A 283 -15.09 0.08 6.22
CA VAL A 283 -14.25 0.63 5.17
C VAL A 283 -12.80 0.67 5.66
N LEU A 284 -11.86 0.17 4.87
CA LEU A 284 -10.43 0.35 5.11
C LEU A 284 -9.96 1.66 4.47
N THR A 285 -10.25 1.84 3.19
CA THR A 285 -9.95 3.05 2.42
C THR A 285 -10.96 3.20 1.29
N ALA A 286 -11.23 4.42 0.87
CA ALA A 286 -12.17 4.70 -0.20
C ALA A 286 -11.71 5.91 -1.02
N ILE A 287 -12.03 5.90 -2.32
CA ILE A 287 -11.77 7.00 -3.25
C ILE A 287 -12.99 7.15 -4.15
N SER A 288 -13.51 8.37 -4.23
CA SER A 288 -14.61 8.70 -5.13
C SER A 288 -14.11 9.50 -6.32
N ARG A 289 -14.48 9.05 -7.52
CA ARG A 289 -14.17 9.71 -8.78
C ARG A 289 -15.37 9.61 -9.73
N ASP A 290 -15.71 10.70 -10.37
CA ASP A 290 -16.80 10.77 -11.37
C ASP A 290 -18.14 10.18 -10.88
N GLY A 291 -18.44 10.36 -9.59
CA GLY A 291 -19.67 9.86 -8.96
C GLY A 291 -19.65 8.38 -8.58
N ILE A 292 -18.55 7.70 -8.80
CA ILE A 292 -18.32 6.30 -8.38
C ILE A 292 -17.30 6.27 -7.25
N CYS A 293 -17.66 5.64 -6.16
CA CYS A 293 -16.76 5.37 -5.03
C CYS A 293 -16.27 3.94 -5.11
N HIS A 294 -14.95 3.76 -5.20
CA HIS A 294 -14.29 2.48 -5.01
C HIS A 294 -13.76 2.41 -3.58
N LEU A 295 -13.86 1.24 -2.96
CA LEU A 295 -13.40 1.06 -1.59
C LEU A 295 -12.84 -0.34 -1.33
N LEU A 296 -11.82 -0.42 -0.50
CA LEU A 296 -11.44 -1.65 0.17
C LEU A 296 -12.18 -1.71 1.51
N ALA A 297 -12.80 -2.84 1.80
CA ALA A 297 -13.54 -3.05 3.04
C ALA A 297 -13.16 -4.38 3.68
N VAL A 298 -13.02 -4.38 5.00
CA VAL A 298 -12.85 -5.61 5.80
C VAL A 298 -14.22 -6.10 6.19
N LEU A 299 -14.71 -7.17 5.52
CA LEU A 299 -16.04 -7.72 5.68
C LEU A 299 -16.02 -9.10 6.34
N LEU A 300 -17.11 -9.42 7.04
CA LEU A 300 -17.39 -10.78 7.50
C LEU A 300 -17.63 -11.67 6.28
N VAL A 301 -16.88 -12.78 6.19
CA VAL A 301 -17.03 -13.74 5.09
C VAL A 301 -18.39 -14.43 5.19
N SER A 302 -19.20 -14.35 4.14
CA SER A 302 -20.49 -15.04 4.06
C SER A 302 -20.29 -16.49 3.66
N GLU A 303 -20.95 -17.41 4.34
CA GLU A 303 -20.93 -18.85 3.99
C GLU A 303 -21.69 -19.12 2.68
N SER A 304 -22.72 -18.34 2.38
CA SER A 304 -23.49 -18.43 1.13
C SER A 304 -22.82 -17.75 -0.06
N GLY A 305 -21.82 -16.89 0.20
CA GLY A 305 -21.21 -16.04 -0.84
C GLY A 305 -22.10 -14.87 -1.29
N GLU A 306 -23.28 -14.72 -0.72
CA GLU A 306 -24.22 -13.65 -1.05
C GLU A 306 -24.03 -12.46 -0.10
N TYR A 307 -24.13 -11.27 -0.66
CA TYR A 307 -23.99 -10.01 0.05
C TYR A 307 -25.00 -8.99 -0.48
N ASP A 308 -25.78 -8.39 0.40
CA ASP A 308 -26.63 -7.21 0.14
C ASP A 308 -26.21 -6.10 1.12
N LEU A 309 -25.12 -5.41 0.76
CA LEU A 309 -24.41 -4.50 1.65
C LEU A 309 -24.72 -3.05 1.32
N VAL A 310 -24.76 -2.25 2.40
CA VAL A 310 -24.87 -0.80 2.33
C VAL A 310 -23.94 -0.15 3.37
N LEU A 311 -23.52 1.07 3.11
CA LEU A 311 -22.91 1.91 4.15
C LEU A 311 -23.98 2.30 5.17
N LYS A 312 -23.65 2.27 6.47
CA LYS A 312 -24.59 2.63 7.54
C LYS A 312 -25.20 4.02 7.34
N ASP A 313 -24.37 4.98 6.90
CA ASP A 313 -24.77 6.38 6.72
C ASP A 313 -25.39 6.65 5.35
N HIS A 314 -25.37 5.68 4.44
CA HIS A 314 -25.97 5.74 3.09
C HIS A 314 -26.76 4.46 2.80
N PRO A 315 -27.88 4.21 3.52
CA PRO A 315 -28.63 2.94 3.44
C PRO A 315 -29.28 2.68 2.07
N ASP A 316 -29.47 3.72 1.27
CA ASP A 316 -30.05 3.62 -0.07
C ASP A 316 -29.02 3.27 -1.14
N VAL A 317 -27.71 3.34 -0.82
CA VAL A 317 -26.63 3.10 -1.76
C VAL A 317 -26.09 1.68 -1.58
N SER A 318 -26.33 0.81 -2.58
CA SER A 318 -25.81 -0.57 -2.59
C SER A 318 -24.31 -0.60 -2.84
N LEU A 319 -23.61 -1.47 -2.11
CA LEU A 319 -22.22 -1.82 -2.39
C LEU A 319 -22.18 -3.04 -3.31
N ARG A 320 -21.55 -2.91 -4.47
CA ARG A 320 -21.26 -4.01 -5.39
C ARG A 320 -19.86 -4.52 -5.15
N LEU A 321 -19.70 -5.79 -4.77
CA LEU A 321 -18.41 -6.40 -4.63
C LEU A 321 -17.77 -6.65 -6.01
N LEU A 322 -16.48 -6.40 -6.11
CA LEU A 322 -15.66 -6.59 -7.29
C LEU A 322 -14.62 -7.69 -7.05
N PRO A 323 -14.16 -8.40 -8.10
CA PRO A 323 -13.04 -9.32 -7.98
C PRO A 323 -11.78 -8.58 -7.52
N LEU A 324 -11.06 -9.15 -6.55
CA LEU A 324 -9.71 -8.69 -6.20
C LEU A 324 -8.69 -9.37 -7.13
N PRO A 325 -7.75 -8.62 -7.74
CA PRO A 325 -6.76 -9.18 -8.66
C PRO A 325 -5.76 -10.16 -8.01
N ILE A 326 -5.74 -10.20 -6.69
CA ILE A 326 -4.82 -11.01 -5.85
C ILE A 326 -5.42 -12.35 -5.40
N ALA A 327 -6.54 -12.74 -5.94
CA ALA A 327 -7.23 -13.98 -5.54
C ALA A 327 -6.59 -15.24 -6.14
#